data_4bf747fa1e6b4f7212edb1a6e6f39e43
#
_entry.id   4bf747fa1e6b4f7212edb1a6e6f39e43
#
_cell.length_a   1.000
_cell.length_b   1.000
_cell.length_c   1.000
_cell.angle_alpha   90.00
_cell.angle_beta   90.00
_cell.angle_gamma   90.00
#
_symmetry.space_group_name_H-M   'P 1'
#
loop_
_entity.id
_entity.type
_entity.pdbx_description
1 polymer ?
#
loop_
_entity_poly.entity_id
_entity_poly.type
_entity_poly.pdbx_seq_one_letter_code
_entity_poly.pdbx_strand_id
1 'polypeptide(L)'
;KFFIKWQPNIIFFTDSELWPNQIFYAKNNNIPIILLNGRISKKSFAKWKLFKKTMHEILKCFKLILCHSNLSKDHFNYFEANHAEVVGNLKFIVSKNPNLKNIDNYNLQNRIKFIALSTHNTEEELCVKTHLSLKKKYPNLLTIIIPRHINRIIEIEKMVKSYNLNF
;
A
#
# COMPACT_ATOMS: atom_id res chain seq x y z
N LYS A 1 -27.50 3.11 5.95
CA LYS A 1 -27.22 3.82 7.24
C LYS A 1 -26.14 4.89 7.09
N PHE A 2 -24.95 4.62 6.45
CA PHE A 2 -23.84 5.58 6.33
C PHE A 2 -24.26 6.90 5.65
N PHE A 3 -24.76 6.85 4.44
CA PHE A 3 -25.15 8.03 3.66
C PHE A 3 -26.26 8.88 4.29
N ILE A 4 -27.21 8.22 4.95
CA ILE A 4 -28.30 8.91 5.66
C ILE A 4 -27.76 9.67 6.88
N LYS A 5 -26.75 9.10 7.56
CA LYS A 5 -26.16 9.72 8.75
C LYS A 5 -25.22 10.88 8.38
N TRP A 6 -24.36 10.70 7.37
CA TRP A 6 -23.28 11.62 7.08
C TRP A 6 -23.56 12.61 5.96
N GLN A 7 -24.55 12.33 5.09
CA GLN A 7 -25.00 13.20 3.98
C GLN A 7 -23.82 13.86 3.22
N PRO A 8 -22.86 13.09 2.68
CA PRO A 8 -21.68 13.65 2.06
C PRO A 8 -22.03 14.42 0.78
N ASN A 9 -21.37 15.57 0.57
CA ASN A 9 -21.51 16.36 -0.66
C ASN A 9 -20.61 15.85 -1.78
N ILE A 10 -19.57 15.09 -1.45
CA ILE A 10 -18.62 14.45 -2.37
C ILE A 10 -18.02 13.22 -1.72
N ILE A 11 -17.66 12.22 -2.53
CA ILE A 11 -17.04 10.97 -2.06
C ILE A 11 -15.74 10.73 -2.81
N PHE A 12 -14.69 10.41 -2.06
CA PHE A 12 -13.42 9.97 -2.60
C PHE A 12 -13.23 8.48 -2.32
N PHE A 13 -13.06 7.70 -3.39
CA PHE A 13 -12.52 6.34 -3.32
C PHE A 13 -11.02 6.38 -3.58
N THR A 14 -10.27 5.46 -3.03
CA THR A 14 -8.81 5.43 -3.18
C THR A 14 -8.30 4.09 -3.70
N ASP A 15 -7.18 4.12 -4.41
CA ASP A 15 -6.50 2.92 -4.94
C ASP A 15 -7.41 2.06 -5.86
N SER A 16 -7.76 0.85 -5.41
CA SER A 16 -8.63 -0.09 -6.15
C SER A 16 -9.91 -0.43 -5.38
N GLU A 17 -10.28 0.41 -4.41
CA GLU A 17 -11.44 0.19 -3.54
C GLU A 17 -12.74 0.58 -4.27
N LEU A 18 -13.20 -0.31 -5.15
CA LEU A 18 -14.44 -0.13 -5.90
C LEU A 18 -15.56 -0.91 -5.21
N TRP A 19 -16.40 -0.22 -4.46
CA TRP A 19 -17.54 -0.76 -3.73
C TRP A 19 -18.86 -0.52 -4.49
N PRO A 20 -19.36 -1.43 -5.33
CA PRO A 20 -20.47 -1.16 -6.26
C PRO A 20 -21.70 -0.61 -5.56
N ASN A 21 -22.11 -1.19 -4.44
CA ASN A 21 -23.31 -0.74 -3.73
C ASN A 21 -23.22 0.72 -3.26
N GLN A 22 -22.04 1.15 -2.81
CA GLN A 22 -21.81 2.54 -2.40
C GLN A 22 -21.74 3.46 -3.60
N ILE A 23 -21.10 3.03 -4.68
CA ILE A 23 -20.95 3.79 -5.91
C ILE A 23 -22.32 4.05 -6.55
N PHE A 24 -23.14 3.01 -6.72
CA PHE A 24 -24.48 3.16 -7.28
C PHE A 24 -25.41 3.96 -6.37
N TYR A 25 -25.31 3.79 -5.05
CA TYR A 25 -26.08 4.61 -4.11
C TYR A 25 -25.74 6.10 -4.27
N ALA A 26 -24.44 6.43 -4.30
CA ALA A 26 -23.99 7.81 -4.48
C ALA A 26 -24.46 8.38 -5.82
N LYS A 27 -24.33 7.61 -6.90
CA LYS A 27 -24.82 8.00 -8.23
C LYS A 27 -26.31 8.30 -8.25
N ASN A 28 -27.13 7.43 -7.65
CA ASN A 28 -28.58 7.58 -7.60
C ASN A 28 -29.03 8.79 -6.75
N ASN A 29 -28.19 9.25 -5.83
CA ASN A 29 -28.44 10.42 -5.01
C ASN A 29 -27.69 11.69 -5.51
N ASN A 30 -27.16 11.65 -6.74
CA ASN A 30 -26.42 12.75 -7.37
C ASN A 30 -25.20 13.24 -6.56
N ILE A 31 -24.60 12.36 -5.76
CA ILE A 31 -23.38 12.67 -5.00
C ILE A 31 -22.19 12.42 -5.92
N PRO A 32 -21.35 13.44 -6.22
CA PRO A 32 -20.18 13.27 -7.07
C PRO A 32 -19.15 12.34 -6.43
N ILE A 33 -18.57 11.46 -7.27
CA ILE A 33 -17.59 10.45 -6.85
C ILE A 33 -16.30 10.69 -7.62
N ILE A 34 -15.19 10.67 -6.92
CA ILE A 34 -13.84 10.78 -7.50
C ILE A 34 -13.01 9.57 -7.05
N LEU A 35 -12.27 8.95 -7.98
CA LEU A 35 -11.29 7.93 -7.65
C LEU A 35 -9.90 8.58 -7.59
N LEU A 36 -9.27 8.53 -6.42
CA LEU A 36 -7.91 9.00 -6.18
C LEU A 36 -6.92 7.85 -6.24
N ASN A 37 -5.75 8.08 -6.81
CA ASN A 37 -4.67 7.09 -6.91
C ASN A 37 -5.14 5.80 -7.61
N GLY A 38 -6.06 5.94 -8.57
CA GLY A 38 -6.73 4.82 -9.24
C GLY A 38 -5.74 3.86 -9.88
N ARG A 39 -5.91 2.56 -9.60
CA ARG A 39 -5.09 1.50 -10.19
C ARG A 39 -5.88 0.22 -10.38
N ILE A 40 -5.53 -0.51 -11.43
CA ILE A 40 -6.00 -1.88 -11.64
C ILE A 40 -4.77 -2.75 -11.88
N SER A 41 -4.53 -3.75 -11.02
CA SER A 41 -3.42 -4.69 -11.20
C SER A 41 -3.64 -5.55 -12.45
N LYS A 42 -2.57 -6.07 -13.06
CA LYS A 42 -2.66 -6.99 -14.22
C LYS A 42 -3.60 -8.17 -13.95
N LYS A 43 -3.53 -8.75 -12.74
CA LYS A 43 -4.38 -9.86 -12.32
C LYS A 43 -5.86 -9.45 -12.22
N SER A 44 -6.15 -8.29 -11.62
CA SER A 44 -7.51 -7.75 -11.54
C SER A 44 -8.05 -7.38 -12.92
N PHE A 45 -7.23 -6.76 -13.77
CA PHE A 45 -7.59 -6.40 -15.12
C PHE A 45 -8.01 -7.62 -15.95
N ALA A 46 -7.23 -8.72 -15.89
CA ALA A 46 -7.58 -9.97 -16.58
C ALA A 46 -8.95 -10.53 -16.12
N LYS A 47 -9.25 -10.45 -14.82
CA LYS A 47 -10.55 -10.87 -14.28
C LYS A 47 -11.68 -9.96 -14.73
N TRP A 48 -11.49 -8.64 -14.66
CA TRP A 48 -12.51 -7.68 -15.04
C TRP A 48 -12.83 -7.67 -16.54
N LYS A 49 -11.93 -8.14 -17.40
CA LYS A 49 -12.23 -8.35 -18.82
C LYS A 49 -13.44 -9.28 -19.05
N LEU A 50 -13.63 -10.27 -18.19
CA LEU A 50 -14.78 -11.18 -18.25
C LEU A 50 -16.11 -10.47 -17.94
N PHE A 51 -16.06 -9.36 -17.22
CA PHE A 51 -17.19 -8.57 -16.79
C PHE A 51 -17.09 -7.11 -17.27
N LYS A 52 -16.66 -6.94 -18.55
CA LYS A 52 -16.39 -5.61 -19.11
C LYS A 52 -17.56 -4.64 -18.95
N LYS A 53 -18.79 -5.08 -19.23
CA LYS A 53 -20.00 -4.24 -19.10
C LYS A 53 -20.22 -3.76 -17.66
N THR A 54 -20.07 -4.66 -16.69
CA THR A 54 -20.22 -4.32 -15.27
C THR A 54 -19.16 -3.30 -14.83
N MET A 55 -17.91 -3.50 -15.23
CA MET A 55 -16.83 -2.57 -14.91
C MET A 55 -17.08 -1.20 -15.55
N HIS A 56 -17.52 -1.16 -16.81
CA HIS A 56 -17.90 0.08 -17.48
C HIS A 56 -18.98 0.84 -16.70
N GLU A 57 -20.08 0.19 -16.29
CA GLU A 57 -21.15 0.81 -15.53
C GLU A 57 -20.69 1.33 -14.15
N ILE A 58 -19.79 0.65 -13.49
CA ILE A 58 -19.17 1.12 -12.23
C ILE A 58 -18.34 2.38 -12.49
N LEU A 59 -17.45 2.35 -13.48
CA LEU A 59 -16.53 3.45 -13.77
C LEU A 59 -17.25 4.71 -14.28
N LYS A 60 -18.32 4.54 -15.03
CA LYS A 60 -19.18 5.61 -15.52
C LYS A 60 -19.82 6.43 -14.38
N CYS A 61 -19.91 5.87 -13.18
CA CYS A 61 -20.43 6.58 -12.02
C CYS A 61 -19.45 7.64 -11.48
N PHE A 62 -18.16 7.52 -11.77
CA PHE A 62 -17.16 8.48 -11.31
C PHE A 62 -17.17 9.74 -12.17
N LYS A 63 -17.09 10.90 -11.53
CA LYS A 63 -16.92 12.18 -12.20
C LYS A 63 -15.50 12.35 -12.74
N LEU A 64 -14.51 11.79 -12.01
CA LEU A 64 -13.10 11.87 -12.35
C LEU A 64 -12.35 10.65 -11.78
N ILE A 65 -11.39 10.15 -12.54
CA ILE A 65 -10.50 9.04 -12.14
C ILE A 65 -9.06 9.53 -12.26
N LEU A 66 -8.41 9.75 -11.12
CA LEU A 66 -7.02 10.20 -11.04
C LEU A 66 -6.10 8.98 -10.85
N CYS A 67 -5.41 8.59 -11.93
CA CYS A 67 -4.60 7.39 -12.00
C CYS A 67 -3.17 7.63 -11.48
N HIS A 68 -2.60 6.62 -10.85
CA HIS A 68 -1.21 6.67 -10.37
C HIS A 68 -0.18 6.49 -11.50
N SER A 69 -0.55 5.94 -12.68
CA SER A 69 0.36 5.62 -13.80
C SER A 69 -0.37 5.52 -15.13
N ASN A 70 0.39 5.63 -16.23
CA ASN A 70 -0.12 5.42 -17.60
C ASN A 70 -0.75 4.04 -17.76
N LEU A 71 -0.10 2.98 -17.25
CA LEU A 71 -0.64 1.62 -17.32
C LEU A 71 -2.03 1.52 -16.67
N SER A 72 -2.25 2.20 -15.54
CA SER A 72 -3.56 2.22 -14.89
C SER A 72 -4.59 2.98 -15.72
N LYS A 73 -4.21 4.11 -16.32
CA LYS A 73 -5.05 4.85 -17.25
C LYS A 73 -5.47 3.98 -18.45
N ASP A 74 -4.53 3.25 -19.06
CA ASP A 74 -4.81 2.35 -20.17
C ASP A 74 -5.81 1.25 -19.78
N HIS A 75 -5.67 0.69 -18.57
CA HIS A 75 -6.62 -0.29 -18.04
C HIS A 75 -8.02 0.31 -17.85
N PHE A 76 -8.14 1.55 -17.37
CA PHE A 76 -9.43 2.22 -17.22
C PHE A 76 -10.05 2.57 -18.57
N ASN A 77 -9.24 3.05 -19.53
CA ASN A 77 -9.69 3.36 -20.89
C ASN A 77 -10.20 2.13 -21.63
N TYR A 78 -9.62 0.94 -21.40
CA TYR A 78 -10.14 -0.32 -21.93
C TYR A 78 -11.61 -0.56 -21.53
N PHE A 79 -12.01 -0.08 -20.36
CA PHE A 79 -13.39 -0.12 -19.85
C PHE A 79 -14.18 1.16 -20.18
N GLU A 80 -13.69 1.93 -21.16
CA GLU A 80 -14.35 3.14 -21.68
C GLU A 80 -14.44 4.28 -20.65
N ALA A 81 -13.57 4.31 -19.64
CA ALA A 81 -13.45 5.41 -18.69
C ALA A 81 -12.55 6.53 -19.23
N ASN A 82 -12.97 7.20 -20.30
CA ASN A 82 -12.18 8.23 -21.00
C ASN A 82 -11.91 9.51 -20.18
N HIS A 83 -12.53 9.64 -19.01
CA HIS A 83 -12.31 10.70 -18.04
C HIS A 83 -11.22 10.34 -17.01
N ALA A 84 -10.40 9.32 -17.29
CA ALA A 84 -9.25 8.94 -16.46
C ALA A 84 -8.03 9.80 -16.83
N GLU A 85 -7.37 10.37 -15.82
CA GLU A 85 -6.18 11.23 -15.97
C GLU A 85 -5.02 10.70 -15.12
N VAL A 86 -3.78 10.88 -15.57
CA VAL A 86 -2.59 10.50 -14.81
C VAL A 86 -2.08 11.69 -14.02
N VAL A 87 -2.06 11.55 -12.70
CA VAL A 87 -1.57 12.60 -11.77
C VAL A 87 -0.36 12.14 -10.94
N GLY A 88 0.06 10.88 -11.12
CA GLY A 88 1.12 10.28 -10.32
C GLY A 88 0.61 9.60 -9.04
N ASN A 89 1.54 9.02 -8.29
CA ASN A 89 1.20 8.25 -7.09
C ASN A 89 1.20 9.16 -5.85
N LEU A 90 0.05 9.32 -5.23
CA LEU A 90 -0.13 10.13 -4.01
C LEU A 90 0.80 9.70 -2.86
N LYS A 91 1.24 8.44 -2.84
CA LYS A 91 2.18 7.94 -1.82
C LYS A 91 3.56 8.58 -1.90
N PHE A 92 3.90 9.23 -3.03
CA PHE A 92 5.15 9.97 -3.16
C PHE A 92 5.07 11.43 -2.69
N ILE A 93 3.85 11.91 -2.37
CA ILE A 93 3.65 13.24 -1.76
C ILE A 93 3.91 13.10 -0.25
N VAL A 94 5.10 12.64 0.11
CA VAL A 94 5.52 12.63 1.52
C VAL A 94 6.08 14.01 1.83
N SER A 95 5.36 14.80 2.62
CA SER A 95 5.95 15.99 3.23
C SER A 95 7.13 15.51 4.09
N LYS A 96 8.32 16.10 3.89
CA LYS A 96 9.42 15.91 4.83
C LYS A 96 8.92 16.30 6.20
N ASN A 97 8.76 15.32 7.09
CA ASN A 97 8.38 15.62 8.45
C ASN A 97 9.58 16.26 9.16
N PRO A 98 9.56 17.58 9.44
CA PRO A 98 10.70 18.27 10.06
C PRO A 98 10.97 17.80 11.51
N ASN A 99 10.04 17.01 12.08
CA ASN A 99 10.10 16.50 13.46
C ASN A 99 10.56 15.04 13.55
N LEU A 100 11.32 14.53 12.59
CA LEU A 100 12.05 13.28 12.82
C LEU A 100 12.99 13.53 14.00
N LYS A 101 12.58 13.07 15.20
CA LYS A 101 13.45 13.07 16.39
C LYS A 101 14.74 12.37 16.00
N ASN A 102 15.87 13.04 16.26
CA ASN A 102 17.18 12.42 16.10
C ASN A 102 17.19 11.08 16.82
N ILE A 103 17.41 10.01 16.05
CA ILE A 103 17.49 8.63 16.58
C ILE A 103 18.90 8.38 17.14
N ASP A 104 19.62 9.41 17.50
CA ASP A 104 21.01 9.36 17.98
C ASP A 104 21.17 8.60 19.30
N ASN A 105 20.05 8.34 20.01
CA ASN A 105 20.06 7.64 21.31
C ASN A 105 20.37 6.14 21.23
N TYR A 106 20.46 5.53 20.04
CA TYR A 106 20.64 4.08 19.90
C TYR A 106 22.06 3.65 19.55
N ASN A 107 23.05 4.55 19.62
CA ASN A 107 24.45 4.27 19.27
C ASN A 107 24.59 3.60 17.88
N LEU A 108 23.76 4.04 16.93
CA LEU A 108 23.68 3.50 15.57
C LEU A 108 24.74 4.07 14.64
N GLN A 109 25.48 5.08 15.11
CA GLN A 109 26.59 5.70 14.39
C GLN A 109 27.68 4.63 14.20
N ASN A 110 28.30 4.61 13.04
CA ASN A 110 29.36 3.67 12.67
C ASN A 110 28.98 2.17 12.56
N ARG A 111 27.69 1.82 12.60
CA ARG A 111 27.25 0.45 12.34
C ARG A 111 26.76 0.31 10.89
N ILE A 112 27.14 -0.80 10.25
CA ILE A 112 26.51 -1.21 8.99
C ILE A 112 25.10 -1.68 9.29
N LYS A 113 24.10 -1.13 8.60
CA LYS A 113 22.68 -1.40 8.86
C LYS A 113 22.09 -2.22 7.72
N PHE A 114 21.54 -3.38 8.05
CA PHE A 114 20.67 -4.15 7.17
C PHE A 114 19.23 -3.99 7.66
N ILE A 115 18.37 -3.39 6.85
CA ILE A 115 16.98 -3.07 7.24
C ILE A 115 16.03 -3.88 6.37
N ALA A 116 15.17 -4.68 7.02
CA ALA A 116 14.08 -5.42 6.41
C ALA A 116 12.74 -4.81 6.83
N LEU A 117 12.01 -4.26 5.86
CA LEU A 117 10.77 -3.52 6.09
C LEU A 117 9.55 -4.32 5.64
N SER A 118 8.47 -4.27 6.45
CA SER A 118 7.17 -4.92 6.15
C SER A 118 7.30 -6.43 5.91
N THR A 119 8.12 -7.11 6.71
CA THR A 119 8.37 -8.54 6.55
C THR A 119 7.13 -9.38 6.89
N HIS A 120 7.00 -10.49 6.19
CA HIS A 120 5.99 -11.50 6.37
C HIS A 120 6.58 -12.79 6.97
N ASN A 121 5.69 -13.73 7.32
CA ASN A 121 6.11 -15.03 7.84
C ASN A 121 7.15 -15.70 6.92
N THR A 122 8.17 -16.30 7.51
CA THR A 122 9.36 -16.91 6.87
C THR A 122 10.43 -15.92 6.38
N GLU A 123 10.09 -14.68 6.06
CA GLU A 123 11.07 -13.68 5.61
C GLU A 123 12.00 -13.25 6.74
N GLU A 124 11.49 -13.20 7.97
CA GLU A 124 12.30 -12.83 9.15
C GLU A 124 13.39 -13.87 9.43
N GLU A 125 13.09 -15.16 9.24
CA GLU A 125 14.09 -16.23 9.37
C GLU A 125 15.18 -16.10 8.32
N LEU A 126 14.82 -15.75 7.07
CA LEU A 126 15.78 -15.44 6.02
C LEU A 126 16.66 -14.24 6.41
N CYS A 127 16.09 -13.20 7.00
CA CYS A 127 16.85 -12.05 7.50
C CYS A 127 17.86 -12.44 8.56
N VAL A 128 17.50 -13.33 9.49
CA VAL A 128 18.40 -13.85 10.53
C VAL A 128 19.54 -14.67 9.92
N LYS A 129 19.25 -15.59 9.01
CA LYS A 129 20.28 -16.38 8.30
C LYS A 129 21.22 -15.48 7.51
N THR A 130 20.68 -14.45 6.86
CA THR A 130 21.45 -13.44 6.14
C THR A 130 22.36 -12.65 7.09
N HIS A 131 21.82 -12.22 8.25
CA HIS A 131 22.61 -11.57 9.29
C HIS A 131 23.81 -12.41 9.71
N LEU A 132 23.60 -13.67 10.04
CA LEU A 132 24.68 -14.59 10.48
C LEU A 132 25.75 -14.77 9.40
N SER A 133 25.35 -14.84 8.13
CA SER A 133 26.28 -14.92 7.02
C SER A 133 27.10 -13.64 6.86
N LEU A 134 26.43 -12.49 6.86
CA LEU A 134 27.07 -11.18 6.66
C LEU A 134 27.92 -10.76 7.87
N LYS A 135 27.56 -11.15 9.08
CA LYS A 135 28.29 -10.82 10.32
C LYS A 135 29.72 -11.33 10.30
N LYS A 136 29.98 -12.43 9.59
CA LYS A 136 31.34 -12.97 9.39
C LYS A 136 32.25 -11.98 8.66
N LYS A 137 31.71 -11.24 7.71
CA LYS A 137 32.42 -10.24 6.91
C LYS A 137 32.32 -8.82 7.52
N TYR A 138 31.22 -8.53 8.21
CA TYR A 138 30.91 -7.23 8.79
C TYR A 138 30.60 -7.36 10.30
N PRO A 139 31.62 -7.42 11.18
CA PRO A 139 31.42 -7.65 12.62
C PRO A 139 30.51 -6.62 13.32
N ASN A 140 30.46 -5.38 12.81
CA ASN A 140 29.63 -4.29 13.33
C ASN A 140 28.23 -4.20 12.69
N LEU A 141 27.80 -5.25 11.95
CA LEU A 141 26.48 -5.29 11.32
C LEU A 141 25.36 -5.25 12.37
N LEU A 142 24.37 -4.39 12.13
CA LEU A 142 23.10 -4.36 12.81
C LEU A 142 21.99 -4.72 11.82
N THR A 143 21.17 -5.70 12.13
CA THR A 143 19.95 -6.00 11.37
C THR A 143 18.73 -5.45 12.11
N ILE A 144 17.90 -4.70 11.39
CA ILE A 144 16.66 -4.12 11.90
C ILE A 144 15.51 -4.76 11.11
N ILE A 145 14.63 -5.49 11.81
CA ILE A 145 13.46 -6.14 11.22
C ILE A 145 12.20 -5.39 11.66
N ILE A 146 11.44 -4.90 10.70
CA ILE A 146 10.16 -4.20 10.94
C ILE A 146 9.05 -5.04 10.30
N PRO A 147 8.35 -5.89 11.09
CA PRO A 147 7.34 -6.78 10.55
C PRO A 147 6.10 -6.03 10.08
N ARG A 148 5.41 -6.57 9.09
CA ARG A 148 4.12 -6.06 8.59
C ARG A 148 3.05 -6.05 9.69
N HIS A 149 3.07 -7.05 10.58
CA HIS A 149 2.11 -7.23 11.65
C HIS A 149 2.81 -7.24 13.01
N ILE A 150 2.54 -6.23 13.82
CA ILE A 150 3.18 -6.01 15.14
C ILE A 150 2.90 -7.17 16.12
N ASN A 151 1.76 -7.82 16.02
CA ASN A 151 1.40 -8.95 16.89
C ASN A 151 2.35 -10.16 16.75
N ARG A 152 3.20 -10.20 15.71
CA ARG A 152 4.20 -11.25 15.48
C ARG A 152 5.53 -11.03 16.20
N ILE A 153 5.71 -9.91 16.89
CA ILE A 153 6.99 -9.57 17.54
C ILE A 153 7.44 -10.69 18.48
N ILE A 154 6.54 -11.23 19.31
CA ILE A 154 6.87 -12.28 20.29
C ILE A 154 7.38 -13.56 19.60
N GLU A 155 6.78 -13.92 18.46
CA GLU A 155 7.18 -15.07 17.63
C GLU A 155 8.58 -14.84 17.05
N ILE A 156 8.80 -13.65 16.49
CA ILE A 156 10.07 -13.24 15.89
C ILE A 156 11.18 -13.20 16.93
N GLU A 157 10.94 -12.68 18.12
CA GLU A 157 11.89 -12.69 19.25
C GLU A 157 12.31 -14.10 19.64
N LYS A 158 11.36 -15.03 19.77
CA LYS A 158 11.66 -16.45 20.07
C LYS A 158 12.51 -17.06 18.97
N MET A 159 12.20 -16.78 17.71
CA MET A 159 12.96 -17.26 16.57
C MET A 159 14.39 -16.69 16.57
N VAL A 160 14.57 -15.37 16.80
CA VAL A 160 15.89 -14.73 16.88
C VAL A 160 16.74 -15.36 18.00
N LYS A 161 16.14 -15.59 19.19
CA LYS A 161 16.82 -16.27 20.31
C LYS A 161 17.25 -17.69 20.00
N SER A 162 16.46 -18.43 19.20
CA SER A 162 16.84 -19.81 18.82
C SER A 162 18.10 -19.88 17.95
N TYR A 163 18.49 -18.76 17.34
CA TYR A 163 19.76 -18.61 16.61
C TYR A 163 20.91 -18.05 17.47
N ASN A 164 20.75 -18.00 18.82
CA ASN A 164 21.71 -17.43 19.77
C ASN A 164 22.08 -15.97 19.45
N LEU A 165 21.12 -15.20 18.97
CA LEU A 165 21.28 -13.77 18.74
C LEU A 165 20.60 -12.96 19.85
N ASN A 166 21.23 -11.84 20.23
CA ASN A 166 20.65 -10.81 21.11
C ASN A 166 19.95 -9.74 20.29
N PHE A 167 18.89 -9.15 20.85
CA PHE A 167 18.13 -8.06 20.25
C PHE A 167 17.80 -7.00 21.31
#